data_1d09240ca3bef7d1984169bcf18c9286
#
_entry.id   1d09240ca3bef7d1984169bcf18c9286
#
_cell.length_a   1.000
_cell.length_b   1.000
_cell.length_c   1.000
_cell.angle_alpha   90.00
_cell.angle_beta   90.00
_cell.angle_gamma   90.00
#
_symmetry.space_group_name_H-M   'P 1'
#
loop_
_entity.id
_entity.type
_entity.pdbx_description
1 polymer ?
#
loop_
_entity_poly.entity_id
_entity_poly.type
_entity_poly.pdbx_seq_one_letter_code
_entity_poly.pdbx_strand_id
1 'polypeptide(L)'
;MDESVRILVDSCVWVDNYLGNHPKHDESFDFLNRAYTTGATLLYGASKLETVFYVLVAEAKRMVRAEKGVVSEADAASARAFAWGCLENIRSFANAVGVDEADLWLASKYRSVGPDFEDNVLLAAAQRANADYLVTWDAALLRTPTVRTATPTEMLALIEL
;
A
#
# COMPACT_ATOMS: atom_id res chain seq x y z
N MET A 1 11.23 -5.50 26.08
CA MET A 1 11.54 -5.00 24.74
C MET A 1 10.20 -4.63 24.14
N ASP A 2 10.00 -3.35 23.93
CA ASP A 2 8.79 -2.85 23.28
C ASP A 2 8.85 -3.32 21.82
N GLU A 3 8.02 -4.29 21.42
CA GLU A 3 7.97 -4.74 20.05
C GLU A 3 7.38 -3.60 19.22
N SER A 4 8.12 -3.15 18.20
CA SER A 4 7.64 -2.10 17.30
C SER A 4 6.35 -2.54 16.61
N VAL A 5 5.37 -1.66 16.56
CA VAL A 5 4.09 -1.92 15.88
C VAL A 5 4.35 -2.29 14.41
N ARG A 6 3.78 -3.39 13.96
CA ARG A 6 3.94 -3.92 12.59
C ARG A 6 2.73 -3.54 11.75
N ILE A 7 2.96 -2.77 10.72
CA ILE A 7 1.89 -2.19 9.91
C ILE A 7 2.03 -2.63 8.45
N LEU A 8 1.10 -3.45 7.97
CA LEU A 8 1.01 -3.74 6.53
C LEU A 8 0.25 -2.61 5.85
N VAL A 9 0.86 -2.03 4.84
CA VAL A 9 0.32 -0.89 4.10
C VAL A 9 -0.16 -1.36 2.73
N ASP A 10 -1.42 -1.06 2.42
CA ASP A 10 -2.04 -1.40 1.14
C ASP A 10 -1.52 -0.53 -0.01
N SER A 11 -1.63 -1.03 -1.24
CA SER A 11 -1.16 -0.37 -2.47
C SER A 11 -1.74 1.03 -2.68
N CYS A 12 -3.01 1.24 -2.35
CA CYS A 12 -3.65 2.56 -2.49
C CYS A 12 -2.96 3.64 -1.65
N VAL A 13 -2.52 3.32 -0.44
CA VAL A 13 -1.82 4.24 0.45
C VAL A 13 -0.42 4.57 -0.09
N TRP A 14 0.29 3.56 -0.62
CA TRP A 14 1.58 3.79 -1.29
C TRP A 14 1.44 4.68 -2.50
N VAL A 15 0.43 4.45 -3.34
CA VAL A 15 0.15 5.28 -4.53
C VAL A 15 -0.11 6.73 -4.13
N ASP A 16 -1.00 6.95 -3.16
CA ASP A 16 -1.35 8.29 -2.68
C ASP A 16 -0.13 9.04 -2.14
N ASN A 17 0.78 8.33 -1.46
CA ASN A 17 2.01 8.92 -0.93
C ASN A 17 2.89 9.58 -2.00
N TYR A 18 2.89 9.05 -3.23
CA TYR A 18 3.74 9.57 -4.32
C TYR A 18 3.03 10.50 -5.30
N LEU A 19 1.73 10.63 -5.20
CA LEU A 19 0.92 11.45 -6.11
C LEU A 19 0.35 12.67 -5.40
N GLY A 20 1.11 13.77 -5.36
CA GLY A 20 0.77 14.98 -4.63
C GLY A 20 -0.53 15.67 -5.05
N ASN A 21 -1.12 15.27 -6.19
CA ASN A 21 -2.42 15.74 -6.66
C ASN A 21 -3.59 14.81 -6.27
N HIS A 22 -3.30 13.70 -5.60
CA HIS A 22 -4.33 12.80 -5.11
C HIS A 22 -5.04 13.36 -3.87
N PRO A 23 -6.37 13.19 -3.74
CA PRO A 23 -7.13 13.72 -2.61
C PRO A 23 -6.70 13.20 -1.24
N LYS A 24 -6.02 12.05 -1.22
CA LYS A 24 -5.57 11.36 -0.01
C LYS A 24 -4.05 11.41 0.19
N HIS A 25 -3.36 12.26 -0.59
CA HIS A 25 -1.91 12.40 -0.52
C HIS A 25 -1.43 12.80 0.88
N ASP A 26 -1.95 13.89 1.41
CA ASP A 26 -1.46 14.47 2.66
C ASP A 26 -1.61 13.49 3.83
N GLU A 27 -2.78 12.86 3.96
CA GLU A 27 -3.03 11.90 5.04
C GLU A 27 -2.15 10.64 4.92
N SER A 28 -1.94 10.15 3.70
CA SER A 28 -1.07 8.99 3.44
C SER A 28 0.39 9.33 3.71
N PHE A 29 0.86 10.47 3.25
CA PHE A 29 2.22 10.96 3.47
C PHE A 29 2.51 11.17 4.97
N ASP A 30 1.64 11.89 5.67
CA ASP A 30 1.80 12.17 7.11
C ASP A 30 1.85 10.88 7.93
N PHE A 31 0.96 9.93 7.63
CA PHE A 31 0.96 8.62 8.27
C PHE A 31 2.28 7.88 8.05
N LEU A 32 2.74 7.72 6.80
CA LEU A 32 3.95 6.96 6.49
C LEU A 32 5.19 7.61 7.09
N ASN A 33 5.29 8.94 7.03
CA ASN A 33 6.39 9.69 7.63
C ASN A 33 6.41 9.53 9.16
N ARG A 34 5.25 9.62 9.80
CA ARG A 34 5.14 9.44 11.25
C ARG A 34 5.47 8.01 11.66
N ALA A 35 4.91 7.01 10.98
CA ALA A 35 5.18 5.61 11.26
C ALA A 35 6.69 5.29 11.15
N TYR A 36 7.36 5.81 10.12
CA TYR A 36 8.79 5.67 9.96
C TYR A 36 9.58 6.34 11.09
N THR A 37 9.25 7.59 11.45
CA THR A 37 9.98 8.37 12.47
C THR A 37 9.76 7.86 13.90
N THR A 38 8.64 7.21 14.17
CA THR A 38 8.36 6.58 15.49
C THR A 38 8.92 5.15 15.60
N GLY A 39 9.55 4.63 14.55
CA GLY A 39 10.17 3.31 14.55
C GLY A 39 9.17 2.15 14.36
N ALA A 40 7.97 2.40 13.83
CA ALA A 40 7.08 1.33 13.43
C ALA A 40 7.69 0.49 12.30
N THR A 41 7.42 -0.81 12.33
CA THR A 41 7.84 -1.71 11.25
C THR A 41 6.82 -1.66 10.12
N LEU A 42 7.15 -0.92 9.06
CA LEU A 42 6.31 -0.85 7.87
C LEU A 42 6.52 -2.09 6.98
N LEU A 43 5.42 -2.65 6.52
CA LEU A 43 5.38 -3.81 5.65
C LEU A 43 4.64 -3.48 4.34
N TYR A 44 5.05 -4.11 3.24
CA TYR A 44 4.30 -4.08 1.98
C TYR A 44 4.12 -5.49 1.41
N GLY A 45 2.98 -5.76 0.80
CA GLY A 45 2.80 -7.00 0.05
C GLY A 45 3.67 -7.01 -1.21
N ALA A 46 4.54 -8.00 -1.38
CA ALA A 46 5.44 -8.07 -2.53
C ALA A 46 4.67 -8.09 -3.87
N SER A 47 3.54 -8.80 -3.93
CA SER A 47 2.66 -8.82 -5.09
C SER A 47 1.95 -7.47 -5.34
N LYS A 48 1.76 -6.65 -4.31
CA LYS A 48 1.11 -5.34 -4.42
C LYS A 48 2.02 -4.26 -5.02
N LEU A 49 3.34 -4.45 -5.02
CA LEU A 49 4.25 -3.52 -5.71
C LEU A 49 4.03 -3.48 -7.23
N GLU A 50 3.59 -4.58 -7.82
CA GLU A 50 3.20 -4.59 -9.24
C GLU A 50 2.02 -3.63 -9.48
N THR A 51 1.00 -3.70 -8.65
CA THR A 51 -0.14 -2.77 -8.69
C THR A 51 0.32 -1.31 -8.53
N VAL A 52 1.16 -1.03 -7.53
CA VAL A 52 1.73 0.32 -7.30
C VAL A 52 2.46 0.82 -8.54
N PHE A 53 3.33 -0.01 -9.12
CA PHE A 53 4.09 0.37 -10.33
C PHE A 53 3.18 0.78 -11.48
N TYR A 54 2.24 -0.07 -11.86
CA TYR A 54 1.37 0.20 -13.01
C TYR A 54 0.41 1.36 -12.79
N VAL A 55 -0.09 1.54 -11.57
CA VAL A 55 -0.94 2.69 -11.24
C VAL A 55 -0.14 3.99 -11.31
N LEU A 56 1.07 4.04 -10.75
CA LEU A 56 1.94 5.23 -10.84
C LEU A 56 2.29 5.58 -12.27
N VAL A 57 2.62 4.59 -13.11
CA VAL A 57 2.88 4.81 -14.55
C VAL A 57 1.64 5.36 -15.27
N ALA A 58 0.47 4.78 -14.98
CA ALA A 58 -0.78 5.21 -15.62
C ALA A 58 -1.15 6.64 -15.23
N GLU A 59 -1.04 6.99 -13.93
CA GLU A 59 -1.34 8.33 -13.44
C GLU A 59 -0.35 9.38 -13.97
N ALA A 60 0.95 9.08 -13.99
CA ALA A 60 1.96 9.96 -14.58
C ALA A 60 1.66 10.24 -16.06
N LYS A 61 1.31 9.21 -16.83
CA LYS A 61 0.91 9.39 -18.24
C LYS A 61 -0.40 10.16 -18.38
N ARG A 62 -1.37 9.97 -17.48
CA ARG A 62 -2.63 10.71 -17.47
C ARG A 62 -2.39 12.20 -17.25
N MET A 63 -1.50 12.56 -16.31
CA MET A 63 -1.11 13.95 -16.05
C MET A 63 -0.46 14.60 -17.28
N VAL A 64 0.48 13.91 -17.91
CA VAL A 64 1.13 14.40 -19.16
C VAL A 64 0.10 14.60 -20.27
N ARG A 65 -0.83 13.66 -20.44
CA ARG A 65 -1.88 13.77 -21.46
C ARG A 65 -2.81 14.96 -21.20
N ALA A 66 -3.14 15.22 -19.93
CA ALA A 66 -3.97 16.36 -19.54
C ALA A 66 -3.26 17.71 -19.84
N GLU A 67 -1.94 17.77 -19.68
CA GLU A 67 -1.14 18.97 -19.92
C GLU A 67 -0.81 19.19 -21.39
N LYS A 68 -0.35 18.13 -22.09
CA LYS A 68 0.21 18.21 -23.45
C LYS A 68 -0.72 17.69 -24.55
N GLY A 69 -1.82 17.03 -24.19
CA GLY A 69 -2.75 16.36 -25.11
C GLY A 69 -2.28 15.01 -25.63
N VAL A 70 -0.98 14.73 -25.62
CA VAL A 70 -0.36 13.49 -26.12
C VAL A 70 0.75 13.03 -25.18
N VAL A 71 0.99 11.73 -25.15
CA VAL A 71 2.09 11.11 -24.40
C VAL A 71 3.12 10.62 -25.41
N SER A 72 4.31 11.20 -25.42
CA SER A 72 5.43 10.76 -26.24
C SER A 72 6.09 9.50 -25.65
N GLU A 73 6.97 8.86 -26.42
CA GLU A 73 7.78 7.74 -25.94
C GLU A 73 8.72 8.17 -24.80
N ALA A 74 9.27 9.37 -24.88
CA ALA A 74 10.10 9.95 -23.79
C ALA A 74 9.28 10.19 -22.53
N ASP A 75 8.04 10.69 -22.63
CA ASP A 75 7.15 10.86 -21.48
C ASP A 75 6.81 9.50 -20.85
N ALA A 76 6.56 8.48 -21.67
CA ALA A 76 6.29 7.12 -21.18
C ALA A 76 7.52 6.51 -20.49
N ALA A 77 8.73 6.76 -20.99
CA ALA A 77 9.97 6.34 -20.34
C ALA A 77 10.17 7.04 -18.99
N SER A 78 9.91 8.34 -18.93
CA SER A 78 9.98 9.13 -17.68
C SER A 78 8.97 8.65 -16.64
N ALA A 79 7.73 8.32 -17.06
CA ALA A 79 6.72 7.75 -16.17
C ALA A 79 7.17 6.42 -15.56
N ARG A 80 7.79 5.54 -16.34
CA ARG A 80 8.35 4.29 -15.84
C ARG A 80 9.53 4.53 -14.88
N ALA A 81 10.44 5.45 -15.21
CA ALA A 81 11.56 5.79 -14.36
C ALA A 81 11.10 6.34 -13.00
N PHE A 82 10.09 7.20 -12.99
CA PHE A 82 9.43 7.69 -11.77
C PHE A 82 8.88 6.54 -10.93
N ALA A 83 8.11 5.64 -11.53
CA ALA A 83 7.53 4.51 -10.82
C ALA A 83 8.61 3.59 -10.22
N TRP A 84 9.69 3.30 -10.95
CA TRP A 84 10.83 2.54 -10.42
C TRP A 84 11.47 3.22 -9.21
N GLY A 85 11.69 4.54 -9.27
CA GLY A 85 12.20 5.31 -8.14
C GLY A 85 11.31 5.22 -6.90
N CYS A 86 9.98 5.25 -7.08
CA CYS A 86 9.02 5.06 -5.99
C CYS A 86 9.14 3.67 -5.36
N LEU A 87 9.25 2.60 -6.18
CA LEU A 87 9.42 1.25 -5.67
C LEU A 87 10.73 1.08 -4.89
N GLU A 88 11.82 1.62 -5.40
CA GLU A 88 13.12 1.60 -4.71
C GLU A 88 13.03 2.34 -3.37
N ASN A 89 12.32 3.47 -3.33
CA ASN A 89 12.10 4.21 -2.10
C ASN A 89 11.28 3.38 -1.09
N ILE A 90 10.16 2.77 -1.47
CA ILE A 90 9.38 1.88 -0.59
C ILE A 90 10.29 0.79 0.01
N ARG A 91 11.08 0.12 -0.83
CA ARG A 91 11.97 -0.98 -0.42
C ARG A 91 13.12 -0.54 0.47
N SER A 92 13.44 0.74 0.51
CA SER A 92 14.52 1.28 1.35
C SER A 92 14.14 1.40 2.83
N PHE A 93 12.84 1.50 3.14
CA PHE A 93 12.38 1.71 4.52
C PHE A 93 11.23 0.79 4.98
N ALA A 94 10.70 -0.05 4.11
CA ALA A 94 9.66 -1.02 4.45
C ALA A 94 10.10 -2.44 4.05
N ASN A 95 9.54 -3.45 4.74
CA ASN A 95 9.88 -4.84 4.54
C ASN A 95 8.84 -5.57 3.70
N ALA A 96 9.31 -6.44 2.81
CA ALA A 96 8.44 -7.24 1.95
C ALA A 96 7.74 -8.37 2.72
N VAL A 97 6.46 -8.55 2.48
CA VAL A 97 5.70 -9.75 2.82
C VAL A 97 5.41 -10.48 1.52
N GLY A 98 6.04 -11.62 1.33
CA GLY A 98 5.80 -12.49 0.17
C GLY A 98 4.46 -13.20 0.27
N VAL A 99 4.04 -13.84 -0.82
CA VAL A 99 2.85 -14.68 -0.91
C VAL A 99 3.28 -16.09 -1.26
N ASP A 100 2.74 -17.08 -0.57
CA ASP A 100 2.97 -18.49 -0.85
C ASP A 100 1.65 -19.28 -0.91
N GLU A 101 1.74 -20.59 -1.10
CA GLU A 101 0.56 -21.47 -1.21
C GLU A 101 -0.31 -21.46 0.06
N ALA A 102 0.28 -21.28 1.23
CA ALA A 102 -0.48 -21.18 2.49
C ALA A 102 -1.38 -19.93 2.50
N ASP A 103 -0.90 -18.82 1.97
CA ASP A 103 -1.70 -17.58 1.84
C ASP A 103 -2.84 -17.76 0.84
N LEU A 104 -2.59 -18.43 -0.28
CA LEU A 104 -3.62 -18.73 -1.29
C LEU A 104 -4.70 -19.66 -0.72
N TRP A 105 -4.28 -20.69 0.02
CA TRP A 105 -5.21 -21.58 0.71
C TRP A 105 -6.06 -20.80 1.74
N LEU A 106 -5.43 -19.97 2.57
CA LEU A 106 -6.12 -19.17 3.58
C LEU A 106 -7.07 -18.15 2.94
N ALA A 107 -6.64 -17.48 1.87
CA ALA A 107 -7.46 -16.57 1.09
C ALA A 107 -8.74 -17.24 0.58
N SER A 108 -8.67 -18.51 0.18
CA SER A 108 -9.83 -19.29 -0.24
C SER A 108 -10.87 -19.45 0.88
N LYS A 109 -10.46 -19.48 2.13
CA LYS A 109 -11.34 -19.55 3.32
C LYS A 109 -12.03 -18.22 3.59
N TYR A 110 -11.43 -17.10 3.18
CA TYR A 110 -12.00 -15.76 3.37
C TYR A 110 -13.08 -15.39 2.35
N ARG A 111 -13.45 -16.28 1.42
CA ARG A 111 -14.52 -16.04 0.43
C ARG A 111 -15.86 -15.66 1.06
N SER A 112 -16.14 -16.11 2.27
CA SER A 112 -17.33 -15.75 3.03
C SER A 112 -17.25 -14.36 3.68
N VAL A 113 -16.04 -13.81 3.81
CA VAL A 113 -15.77 -12.49 4.40
C VAL A 113 -15.80 -11.42 3.31
N GLY A 114 -15.16 -11.70 2.17
CA GLY A 114 -15.14 -10.80 1.02
C GLY A 114 -14.96 -11.57 -0.28
N PRO A 115 -15.56 -11.08 -1.37
CA PRO A 115 -15.51 -11.78 -2.66
C PRO A 115 -14.22 -11.57 -3.43
N ASP A 116 -13.43 -10.55 -3.09
CA ASP A 116 -12.22 -10.21 -3.82
C ASP A 116 -11.04 -11.09 -3.42
N PHE A 117 -10.46 -11.76 -4.42
CA PHE A 117 -9.37 -12.71 -4.19
C PHE A 117 -8.07 -12.01 -3.78
N GLU A 118 -7.75 -10.88 -4.41
CA GLU A 118 -6.51 -10.13 -4.14
C GLU A 118 -6.52 -9.56 -2.72
N ASP A 119 -7.66 -9.04 -2.27
CA ASP A 119 -7.84 -8.58 -0.90
C ASP A 119 -7.71 -9.72 0.12
N ASN A 120 -8.29 -10.87 -0.19
CA ASN A 120 -8.19 -12.04 0.67
C ASN A 120 -6.75 -12.56 0.78
N VAL A 121 -5.95 -12.49 -0.28
CA VAL A 121 -4.51 -12.81 -0.26
C VAL A 121 -3.76 -11.79 0.60
N LEU A 122 -4.09 -10.51 0.51
CA LEU A 122 -3.49 -9.47 1.35
C LEU A 122 -3.79 -9.70 2.84
N LEU A 123 -5.04 -10.05 3.17
CA LEU A 123 -5.43 -10.38 4.55
C LEU A 123 -4.69 -11.62 5.08
N ALA A 124 -4.55 -12.65 4.26
CA ALA A 124 -3.80 -13.85 4.62
C ALA A 124 -2.32 -13.53 4.88
N ALA A 125 -1.70 -12.74 3.99
CA ALA A 125 -0.32 -12.29 4.13
C ALA A 125 -0.14 -11.43 5.40
N ALA A 126 -1.07 -10.54 5.71
CA ALA A 126 -1.07 -9.72 6.92
C ALA A 126 -1.07 -10.59 8.18
N GLN A 127 -1.93 -11.59 8.22
CA GLN A 127 -2.05 -12.50 9.36
C GLN A 127 -0.77 -13.34 9.55
N ARG A 128 -0.23 -13.91 8.48
CA ARG A 128 1.00 -14.70 8.53
C ARG A 128 2.22 -13.86 8.91
N ALA A 129 2.28 -12.61 8.48
CA ALA A 129 3.35 -11.68 8.85
C ALA A 129 3.21 -11.12 10.27
N ASN A 130 2.17 -11.52 11.03
CA ASN A 130 1.83 -10.95 12.32
C ASN A 130 1.78 -9.42 12.28
N ALA A 131 1.11 -8.87 11.25
CA ALA A 131 0.85 -7.45 11.19
C ALA A 131 -0.17 -7.08 12.27
N ASP A 132 0.13 -6.08 13.08
CA ASP A 132 -0.79 -5.56 14.09
C ASP A 132 -1.95 -4.82 13.43
N TYR A 133 -1.65 -4.15 12.30
CA TYR A 133 -2.63 -3.41 11.51
C TYR A 133 -2.42 -3.60 10.01
N LEU A 134 -3.52 -3.59 9.28
CA LEU A 134 -3.57 -3.33 7.84
C LEU A 134 -4.09 -1.91 7.61
N VAL A 135 -3.30 -1.05 7.00
CA VAL A 135 -3.69 0.33 6.71
C VAL A 135 -4.09 0.46 5.25
N THR A 136 -5.32 0.90 5.01
CA THR A 136 -5.94 0.99 3.69
C THR A 136 -6.98 2.09 3.62
N TRP A 137 -7.33 2.52 2.40
CA TRP A 137 -8.50 3.34 2.11
C TRP A 137 -9.71 2.52 1.63
N ASP A 138 -9.53 1.22 1.38
CA ASP A 138 -10.60 0.36 0.86
C ASP A 138 -11.66 0.08 1.92
N ALA A 139 -12.89 0.51 1.65
CA ALA A 139 -14.00 0.37 2.57
C ALA A 139 -14.42 -1.09 2.84
N ALA A 140 -14.11 -2.02 1.92
CA ALA A 140 -14.38 -3.43 2.12
C ALA A 140 -13.35 -4.03 3.09
N LEU A 141 -12.06 -3.73 2.91
CA LEU A 141 -11.00 -4.14 3.81
C LEU A 141 -11.17 -3.55 5.22
N LEU A 142 -11.61 -2.29 5.33
CA LEU A 142 -11.87 -1.64 6.63
C LEU A 142 -12.97 -2.30 7.46
N ARG A 143 -13.81 -3.14 6.85
CA ARG A 143 -14.89 -3.89 7.53
C ARG A 143 -14.54 -5.33 7.82
N THR A 144 -13.33 -5.79 7.47
CA THR A 144 -12.95 -7.19 7.71
C THR A 144 -12.72 -7.45 9.20
N PRO A 145 -13.16 -8.63 9.73
CA PRO A 145 -12.88 -9.02 11.09
C PRO A 145 -11.54 -9.78 11.26
N THR A 146 -10.84 -10.10 10.18
CA THR A 146 -9.69 -11.03 10.19
C THR A 146 -8.40 -10.41 10.70
N VAL A 147 -8.19 -9.11 10.43
CA VAL A 147 -7.03 -8.34 10.86
C VAL A 147 -7.55 -6.98 11.35
N ARG A 148 -6.88 -6.34 12.28
CA ARG A 148 -7.19 -4.96 12.64
C ARG A 148 -6.89 -4.06 11.44
N THR A 149 -7.85 -3.25 11.06
CA THR A 149 -7.72 -2.33 9.93
C THR A 149 -7.88 -0.90 10.40
N ALA A 150 -7.21 0.02 9.73
CA ALA A 150 -7.34 1.45 9.96
C ALA A 150 -7.11 2.22 8.66
N THR A 151 -7.68 3.40 8.55
CA THR A 151 -7.27 4.40 7.57
C THR A 151 -5.94 5.02 7.98
N PRO A 152 -5.16 5.61 7.05
CA PRO A 152 -3.98 6.40 7.39
C PRO A 152 -4.25 7.44 8.49
N THR A 153 -5.37 8.15 8.43
CA THR A 153 -5.75 9.16 9.44
C THR A 153 -5.98 8.55 10.83
N GLU A 154 -6.70 7.43 10.90
CA GLU A 154 -6.93 6.71 12.16
C GLU A 154 -5.63 6.13 12.71
N MET A 155 -4.79 5.57 11.85
CA MET A 155 -3.50 5.00 12.27
C MET A 155 -2.55 6.08 12.77
N LEU A 156 -2.53 7.26 12.15
CA LEU A 156 -1.74 8.40 12.62
C LEU A 156 -2.09 8.75 14.08
N ALA A 157 -3.38 8.82 14.40
CA ALA A 157 -3.83 9.07 15.78
C ALA A 157 -3.43 7.97 16.77
N LEU A 158 -3.36 6.71 16.32
CA LEU A 158 -2.96 5.57 17.16
C LEU A 158 -1.47 5.55 17.49
N ILE A 159 -0.60 5.95 16.54
CA ILE A 159 0.86 5.97 16.74
C ILE A 159 1.36 7.26 17.41
N GLU A 160 0.51 8.24 17.63
CA GLU A 160 0.81 9.47 18.39
C GLU A 160 0.62 9.28 19.91
N LEU A 161 -0.05 8.22 20.32
CA LEU A 161 -0.28 7.87 21.73
C LEU A 161 0.88 7.09 22.33
#